data_28db9663cd28fb9b1ca5ba12ab881774
#
_entry.id   28db9663cd28fb9b1ca5ba12ab881774
#
_cell.length_a   1.000
_cell.length_b   1.000
_cell.length_c   1.000
_cell.angle_alpha   90.00
_cell.angle_beta   90.00
_cell.angle_gamma   90.00
#
_symmetry.space_group_name_H-M   'P 1'
#
loop_
_entity.id
_entity.type
_entity.pdbx_description
1 polymer ?
#
loop_
_entity_poly.entity_id
_entity_poly.type
_entity_poly.pdbx_seq_one_letter_code
_entity_poly.pdbx_strand_id
1 'polypeptide(L)'
;MLSDQAYDPPPEAGERRVHSALVRPRPLTPNRRLSPFHMTPFALPIDYPRIRRVDSFSALVSTPLTDGVNALCWERALAGDYAEVVAALGAGDGEPLMALDAARLRSLSVSAAGRVAIEQMLADWQLLRDHSLDPVLNCIYGYPRDEEAGPVVTDVFSFHADSAPFEASTYLCTYHGPSSEGLRNEEARRRVDLPATRAELLRHYGGADDADFAVYLNEHCYDLHYAPAPGAKPFSFGLGNFWRIATDYPDSPVPPCVHRAPDTQPGDPPRLLLIS
;
A
#
# COMPACT_ATOMS: atom_id res chain seq x y z
N MET A 1 -57.80 -17.33 20.95
CA MET A 1 -57.29 -18.69 20.77
C MET A 1 -56.12 -18.61 19.80
N LEU A 2 -54.91 -18.50 20.34
CA LEU A 2 -53.66 -18.50 19.60
C LEU A 2 -53.06 -19.89 19.78
N SER A 3 -52.85 -20.59 18.67
CA SER A 3 -52.26 -21.92 18.63
C SER A 3 -50.75 -21.83 18.68
N ASP A 4 -50.18 -22.41 19.73
CA ASP A 4 -48.73 -22.72 19.83
C ASP A 4 -48.32 -23.66 18.70
N GLN A 5 -47.41 -23.23 17.86
CA GLN A 5 -46.61 -24.14 17.03
C GLN A 5 -45.24 -24.31 17.67
N ALA A 6 -44.98 -25.52 18.10
CA ALA A 6 -43.70 -25.96 18.62
C ALA A 6 -42.64 -25.98 17.54
N TYR A 7 -41.47 -25.39 17.82
CA TYR A 7 -40.29 -25.44 17.00
C TYR A 7 -39.52 -26.74 17.25
N ASP A 8 -39.38 -27.57 16.23
CA ASP A 8 -38.49 -28.74 16.21
C ASP A 8 -37.10 -28.34 15.69
N PRO A 9 -36.01 -28.59 16.43
CA PRO A 9 -34.66 -28.33 15.96
C PRO A 9 -34.21 -29.43 14.98
N PRO A 10 -33.33 -29.10 13.99
CA PRO A 10 -32.78 -30.04 13.02
C PRO A 10 -31.77 -31.02 13.68
N PRO A 11 -31.59 -32.23 13.11
CA PRO A 11 -30.76 -33.29 13.71
C PRO A 11 -29.27 -32.96 13.63
N GLU A 12 -28.57 -33.33 14.70
CA GLU A 12 -27.13 -33.20 14.87
C GLU A 12 -26.37 -33.96 13.77
N ALA A 13 -25.42 -33.26 13.12
CA ALA A 13 -24.52 -33.82 12.12
C ALA A 13 -23.43 -34.66 12.81
N GLY A 14 -23.37 -35.95 12.40
CA GLY A 14 -22.46 -36.94 12.93
C GLY A 14 -20.98 -36.59 12.81
N GLU A 15 -20.23 -36.87 13.87
CA GLU A 15 -18.79 -36.77 13.98
C GLU A 15 -18.08 -37.58 12.87
N ARG A 16 -17.37 -36.90 11.98
CA ARG A 16 -16.37 -37.53 11.10
C ARG A 16 -15.04 -37.61 11.84
N ARG A 17 -14.63 -38.82 12.14
CA ARG A 17 -13.27 -39.12 12.62
C ARG A 17 -12.25 -38.66 11.59
N VAL A 18 -11.44 -37.64 11.93
CA VAL A 18 -10.26 -37.22 11.18
C VAL A 18 -9.09 -38.13 11.57
N HIS A 19 -8.63 -38.94 10.64
CA HIS A 19 -7.37 -39.67 10.80
C HIS A 19 -6.21 -38.69 10.72
N SER A 20 -5.61 -38.41 11.87
CA SER A 20 -4.35 -37.67 11.98
C SER A 20 -3.21 -38.51 11.44
N ALA A 21 -2.73 -38.20 10.22
CA ALA A 21 -1.46 -38.70 9.73
C ALA A 21 -0.35 -37.79 10.27
N LEU A 22 0.44 -38.35 11.19
CA LEU A 22 1.66 -37.72 11.71
C LEU A 22 2.67 -37.51 10.58
N VAL A 23 2.72 -36.26 10.05
CA VAL A 23 3.80 -35.81 9.17
C VAL A 23 5.02 -35.49 10.04
N ARG A 24 6.07 -36.31 9.93
CA ARG A 24 7.36 -36.02 10.57
C ARG A 24 7.96 -34.74 9.98
N PRO A 25 8.45 -33.79 10.78
CA PRO A 25 9.12 -32.60 10.26
C PRO A 25 10.44 -33.03 9.55
N ARG A 26 10.63 -32.57 8.32
CA ARG A 26 11.91 -32.65 7.62
C ARG A 26 12.94 -31.77 8.33
N PRO A 27 14.20 -32.23 8.47
CA PRO A 27 15.26 -31.41 9.04
C PRO A 27 15.53 -30.20 8.15
N LEU A 28 15.53 -29.01 8.79
CA LEU A 28 15.94 -27.76 8.17
C LEU A 28 17.40 -27.85 7.77
N THR A 29 17.72 -27.75 6.49
CA THR A 29 19.06 -27.57 5.99
C THR A 29 19.55 -26.17 6.33
N PRO A 30 20.65 -26.00 7.10
CA PRO A 30 21.24 -24.69 7.32
C PRO A 30 22.06 -24.29 6.10
N ASN A 31 21.98 -23.03 5.70
CA ASN A 31 22.74 -22.32 4.68
C ASN A 31 21.99 -22.03 3.34
N ARG A 32 20.99 -21.16 3.38
CA ARG A 32 20.83 -20.19 2.31
C ARG A 32 21.50 -18.89 2.78
N ARG A 33 22.64 -18.56 2.18
CA ARG A 33 23.24 -17.22 2.30
C ARG A 33 22.15 -16.23 1.88
N LEU A 34 21.82 -15.31 2.79
CA LEU A 34 20.97 -14.16 2.48
C LEU A 34 21.62 -13.48 1.27
N SER A 35 20.92 -13.49 0.15
CA SER A 35 21.33 -12.72 -1.03
C SER A 35 21.36 -11.25 -0.60
N PRO A 36 22.46 -10.51 -0.82
CA PRO A 36 22.44 -9.09 -0.50
C PRO A 36 21.30 -8.44 -1.30
N PHE A 37 20.38 -7.78 -0.60
CA PHE A 37 19.34 -6.99 -1.22
C PHE A 37 19.99 -6.09 -2.27
N HIS A 38 19.80 -6.37 -3.54
CA HIS A 38 20.14 -5.45 -4.61
C HIS A 38 19.06 -4.36 -4.61
N MET A 39 19.22 -3.39 -3.70
CA MET A 39 18.48 -2.14 -3.81
C MET A 39 18.94 -1.46 -5.08
N THR A 40 18.09 -1.45 -6.09
CA THR A 40 18.31 -0.58 -7.24
C THR A 40 18.45 0.85 -6.71
N PRO A 41 19.55 1.58 -7.01
CA PRO A 41 19.68 2.95 -6.58
C PRO A 41 18.45 3.75 -7.00
N PHE A 42 17.89 4.52 -6.07
CA PHE A 42 16.75 5.39 -6.39
C PHE A 42 17.18 6.37 -7.49
N ALA A 43 16.39 6.42 -8.54
CA ALA A 43 16.47 7.46 -9.55
C ALA A 43 15.04 7.72 -10.03
N LEU A 44 14.62 8.96 -10.02
CA LEU A 44 13.38 9.33 -10.68
C LEU A 44 13.46 8.95 -12.15
N PRO A 45 12.37 8.47 -12.76
CA PRO A 45 12.36 8.10 -14.15
C PRO A 45 12.73 9.35 -15.00
N ILE A 46 13.79 9.23 -15.78
CA ILE A 46 14.18 10.23 -16.75
C ILE A 46 13.03 10.33 -17.79
N ASP A 47 12.74 11.50 -18.26
CA ASP A 47 11.70 11.76 -19.28
C ASP A 47 10.26 11.40 -18.86
N TYR A 48 9.95 11.51 -17.56
CA TYR A 48 8.57 11.42 -17.08
C TYR A 48 8.10 12.75 -16.50
N PRO A 49 7.44 13.61 -17.29
CA PRO A 49 7.13 14.99 -16.92
C PRO A 49 6.06 15.12 -15.84
N ARG A 50 5.37 14.01 -15.48
CA ARG A 50 4.33 14.04 -14.45
C ARG A 50 4.87 14.07 -13.02
N ILE A 51 6.18 13.88 -12.85
CA ILE A 51 6.84 13.99 -11.54
C ILE A 51 7.64 15.28 -11.52
N ARG A 52 7.42 16.12 -10.50
CA ARG A 52 8.21 17.34 -10.25
C ARG A 52 9.00 17.19 -8.95
N ARG A 53 10.30 17.50 -9.00
CA ARG A 53 11.13 17.65 -7.80
C ARG A 53 10.81 18.94 -7.10
N VAL A 54 10.80 18.90 -5.77
CA VAL A 54 10.73 20.06 -4.88
C VAL A 54 11.86 19.98 -3.85
N ASP A 55 12.20 21.08 -3.21
CA ASP A 55 13.37 21.19 -2.33
C ASP A 55 13.01 21.26 -0.84
N SER A 56 11.74 21.32 -0.51
CA SER A 56 11.27 21.48 0.86
C SER A 56 9.87 20.92 1.07
N PHE A 57 9.50 20.69 2.34
CA PHE A 57 8.14 20.33 2.70
C PHE A 57 7.15 21.46 2.35
N SER A 58 7.54 22.72 2.56
CA SER A 58 6.70 23.85 2.17
C SER A 58 6.39 23.83 0.66
N ALA A 59 7.40 23.58 -0.18
CA ALA A 59 7.18 23.41 -1.62
C ALA A 59 6.35 22.19 -1.96
N LEU A 60 6.51 21.07 -1.20
CA LEU A 60 5.73 19.86 -1.40
C LEU A 60 4.22 20.09 -1.22
N VAL A 61 3.83 20.85 -0.19
CA VAL A 61 2.42 21.13 0.11
C VAL A 61 1.83 22.27 -0.71
N SER A 62 2.64 23.30 -1.06
CA SER A 62 2.15 24.50 -1.73
C SER A 62 2.18 24.46 -3.26
N THR A 63 2.98 23.57 -3.85
CA THR A 63 3.04 23.45 -5.32
C THR A 63 1.77 22.78 -5.83
N PRO A 64 1.01 23.39 -6.75
CA PRO A 64 -0.20 22.78 -7.27
C PRO A 64 0.11 21.58 -8.18
N LEU A 65 -0.77 20.59 -8.16
CA LEU A 65 -0.77 19.48 -9.10
C LEU A 65 -1.55 19.92 -10.36
N THR A 66 -0.84 20.47 -11.32
CA THR A 66 -1.40 21.03 -12.58
C THR A 66 -0.47 20.72 -13.74
N ASP A 67 -0.89 21.09 -14.95
CA ASP A 67 -0.09 20.95 -16.18
C ASP A 67 0.42 19.53 -16.43
N GLY A 68 -0.38 18.54 -16.01
CA GLY A 68 -0.04 17.13 -16.14
C GLY A 68 0.86 16.58 -15.04
N VAL A 69 1.36 17.40 -14.11
CA VAL A 69 2.14 16.96 -12.94
C VAL A 69 1.18 16.34 -11.91
N ASN A 70 1.34 15.06 -11.64
CA ASN A 70 0.51 14.31 -10.70
C ASN A 70 1.27 13.72 -9.51
N ALA A 71 2.56 14.02 -9.42
CA ALA A 71 3.37 13.67 -8.25
C ALA A 71 4.45 14.71 -7.99
N LEU A 72 4.66 15.02 -6.73
CA LEU A 72 5.77 15.84 -6.25
C LEU A 72 6.68 14.97 -5.39
N CYS A 73 7.99 15.13 -5.52
CA CYS A 73 8.99 14.39 -4.76
C CYS A 73 9.98 15.37 -4.12
N TRP A 74 10.03 15.35 -2.80
CA TRP A 74 11.11 15.97 -2.04
C TRP A 74 12.17 14.90 -1.75
N GLU A 75 13.24 14.90 -2.57
CA GLU A 75 14.35 13.96 -2.41
C GLU A 75 15.19 14.34 -1.18
N ARG A 76 15.45 13.34 -0.32
CA ARG A 76 16.19 13.53 0.91
C ARG A 76 17.16 12.38 1.17
N ALA A 77 18.29 12.70 1.75
CA ALA A 77 19.18 11.75 2.39
C ALA A 77 18.98 11.85 3.90
N LEU A 78 18.29 10.88 4.48
CA LEU A 78 17.98 10.89 5.90
C LEU A 78 19.14 10.28 6.71
N ALA A 79 19.47 10.92 7.84
CA ALA A 79 20.39 10.38 8.82
C ALA A 79 19.66 9.45 9.80
N GLY A 80 20.42 8.58 10.47
CA GLY A 80 19.90 7.66 11.48
C GLY A 80 19.92 6.21 11.03
N ASP A 81 19.62 5.33 11.98
CA ASP A 81 19.56 3.88 11.75
C ASP A 81 18.10 3.38 11.88
N TYR A 82 17.42 3.34 10.78
CA TYR A 82 16.03 2.86 10.69
C TYR A 82 15.94 1.33 10.81
N ALA A 83 16.99 0.61 10.42
CA ALA A 83 17.04 -0.85 10.58
C ALA A 83 17.10 -1.23 12.07
N GLU A 84 17.85 -0.46 12.89
CA GLU A 84 17.88 -0.63 14.33
C GLU A 84 16.48 -0.39 14.96
N VAL A 85 15.76 0.64 14.48
CA VAL A 85 14.39 0.90 14.96
C VAL A 85 13.47 -0.29 14.66
N VAL A 86 13.52 -0.84 13.44
CA VAL A 86 12.75 -2.05 13.08
C VAL A 86 13.14 -3.24 13.94
N ALA A 87 14.44 -3.47 14.17
CA ALA A 87 14.92 -4.55 15.02
C ALA A 87 14.45 -4.38 16.48
N ALA A 88 14.41 -3.15 17.00
CA ALA A 88 13.92 -2.86 18.35
C ALA A 88 12.39 -2.99 18.48
N LEU A 89 11.63 -2.78 17.42
CA LEU A 89 10.18 -3.07 17.38
C LEU A 89 9.89 -4.58 17.43
N GLY A 90 10.83 -5.42 17.00
CA GLY A 90 10.71 -6.87 17.01
C GLY A 90 9.76 -7.41 15.96
N ALA A 91 9.20 -8.60 16.21
CA ALA A 91 8.31 -9.28 15.28
C ALA A 91 6.84 -8.75 15.30
N GLY A 92 6.59 -7.67 16.01
CA GLY A 92 5.23 -7.20 16.26
C GLY A 92 4.45 -8.14 17.20
N ASP A 93 3.18 -7.81 17.41
CA ASP A 93 2.29 -8.61 18.26
C ASP A 93 1.55 -9.69 17.44
N GLY A 94 2.11 -10.08 16.27
CA GLY A 94 1.48 -11.01 15.33
C GLY A 94 0.58 -10.34 14.30
N GLU A 95 0.36 -9.03 14.44
CA GLU A 95 -0.43 -8.25 13.49
C GLU A 95 0.42 -7.86 12.26
N PRO A 96 -0.15 -7.90 11.04
CA PRO A 96 0.57 -7.57 9.83
C PRO A 96 0.95 -6.08 9.73
N LEU A 97 0.19 -5.20 10.37
CA LEU A 97 0.43 -3.76 10.45
C LEU A 97 0.41 -3.29 11.89
N MET A 98 1.40 -2.51 12.26
CA MET A 98 1.51 -1.91 13.59
C MET A 98 1.59 -0.40 13.44
N ALA A 99 0.54 0.31 13.87
CA ALA A 99 0.60 1.77 13.98
C ALA A 99 1.55 2.18 15.13
N LEU A 100 2.39 3.16 14.86
CA LEU A 100 3.43 3.64 15.77
C LEU A 100 3.09 5.05 16.25
N ASP A 101 3.05 5.24 17.54
CA ASP A 101 2.97 6.56 18.17
C ASP A 101 4.30 7.02 18.74
N ALA A 102 4.35 8.29 19.12
CA ALA A 102 5.56 8.91 19.67
C ALA A 102 6.01 8.28 21.00
N ALA A 103 5.08 7.82 21.83
CA ALA A 103 5.40 7.21 23.12
C ALA A 103 6.08 5.86 22.92
N ARG A 104 5.53 5.01 22.03
CA ARG A 104 6.13 3.72 21.66
C ARG A 104 7.52 3.91 21.06
N LEU A 105 7.67 4.79 20.07
CA LEU A 105 8.96 5.03 19.43
C LEU A 105 10.02 5.52 20.42
N ARG A 106 9.68 6.48 21.29
CA ARG A 106 10.62 7.02 22.27
C ARG A 106 10.97 6.04 23.38
N SER A 107 10.15 5.04 23.62
CA SER A 107 10.40 3.97 24.61
C SER A 107 11.39 2.90 24.11
N LEU A 108 11.70 2.87 22.81
CA LEU A 108 12.62 1.89 22.26
C LEU A 108 14.05 2.07 22.78
N SER A 109 14.70 0.95 23.10
CA SER A 109 16.10 0.91 23.49
C SER A 109 16.96 0.84 22.24
N VAL A 110 17.40 2.01 21.75
CA VAL A 110 18.20 2.16 20.52
C VAL A 110 19.41 3.04 20.76
N SER A 111 20.39 2.95 19.88
CA SER A 111 21.61 3.80 19.86
C SER A 111 21.27 5.27 19.57
N ALA A 112 22.32 6.12 19.58
CA ALA A 112 22.18 7.52 19.15
C ALA A 112 21.70 7.61 17.69
N ALA A 113 22.15 6.71 16.80
CA ALA A 113 21.72 6.68 15.40
C ALA A 113 20.25 6.25 15.25
N GLY A 114 19.80 5.25 16.01
CA GLY A 114 18.38 4.86 16.07
C GLY A 114 17.52 6.00 16.63
N ARG A 115 18.01 6.76 17.61
CA ARG A 115 17.32 7.92 18.15
C ARG A 115 17.14 9.03 17.09
N VAL A 116 18.17 9.29 16.27
CA VAL A 116 18.08 10.24 15.15
C VAL A 116 17.00 9.80 14.16
N ALA A 117 16.92 8.51 13.83
CA ALA A 117 15.88 7.98 12.95
C ALA A 117 14.47 8.19 13.52
N ILE A 118 14.27 7.92 14.82
CA ILE A 118 12.99 8.13 15.50
C ILE A 118 12.55 9.60 15.44
N GLU A 119 13.44 10.53 15.84
CA GLU A 119 13.08 11.94 15.84
C GLU A 119 12.83 12.49 14.43
N GLN A 120 13.50 11.96 13.40
CA GLN A 120 13.20 12.32 12.00
C GLN A 120 11.79 11.87 11.59
N MET A 121 11.39 10.63 11.90
CA MET A 121 10.04 10.14 11.60
C MET A 121 8.96 10.95 12.33
N LEU A 122 9.20 11.31 13.61
CA LEU A 122 8.27 12.11 14.40
C LEU A 122 8.21 13.56 13.89
N ALA A 123 9.32 14.13 13.42
CA ALA A 123 9.34 15.45 12.80
C ALA A 123 8.51 15.46 11.51
N ASP A 124 8.67 14.48 10.64
CA ASP A 124 7.90 14.36 9.42
C ASP A 124 6.38 14.15 9.71
N TRP A 125 6.07 13.33 10.71
CA TRP A 125 4.70 13.13 11.17
C TRP A 125 4.08 14.45 11.67
N GLN A 126 4.86 15.25 12.43
CA GLN A 126 4.39 16.54 12.91
C GLN A 126 4.19 17.56 11.77
N LEU A 127 5.07 17.56 10.75
CA LEU A 127 4.90 18.43 9.58
C LEU A 127 3.56 18.21 8.89
N LEU A 128 3.12 16.95 8.73
CA LEU A 128 1.80 16.65 8.15
C LEU A 128 0.67 17.12 9.06
N ARG A 129 0.77 16.89 10.36
CA ARG A 129 -0.24 17.35 11.32
C ARG A 129 -0.38 18.87 11.37
N ASP A 130 0.71 19.61 11.29
CA ASP A 130 0.72 21.06 11.24
C ASP A 130 0.01 21.62 9.98
N HIS A 131 -0.14 20.76 8.95
CA HIS A 131 -0.92 21.03 7.74
C HIS A 131 -2.33 20.43 7.76
N SER A 132 -2.85 20.11 8.96
CA SER A 132 -4.19 19.58 9.16
C SER A 132 -4.46 18.23 8.45
N LEU A 133 -3.40 17.45 8.22
CA LEU A 133 -3.47 16.09 7.72
C LEU A 133 -3.52 15.10 8.90
N ASP A 134 -3.96 13.87 8.64
CA ASP A 134 -4.05 12.81 9.64
C ASP A 134 -3.07 11.65 9.32
N PRO A 135 -1.76 11.87 9.55
CA PRO A 135 -0.75 10.90 9.20
C PRO A 135 -0.72 9.70 10.14
N VAL A 136 -0.51 8.53 9.55
CA VAL A 136 -0.22 7.29 10.28
C VAL A 136 1.19 6.83 9.95
N LEU A 137 1.99 6.56 10.99
CA LEU A 137 3.28 5.92 10.86
C LEU A 137 3.12 4.43 11.18
N ASN A 138 3.50 3.57 10.26
CA ASN A 138 3.31 2.13 10.35
C ASN A 138 4.64 1.37 10.30
N CYS A 139 4.77 0.32 11.13
CA CYS A 139 5.66 -0.80 10.86
C CYS A 139 4.83 -1.92 10.21
N ILE A 140 5.16 -2.28 8.99
CA ILE A 140 4.40 -3.23 8.17
C ILE A 140 5.23 -4.50 8.02
N TYR A 141 4.76 -5.59 8.63
CA TYR A 141 5.38 -6.91 8.54
C TYR A 141 4.90 -7.70 7.33
N GLY A 142 3.75 -7.34 6.78
CA GLY A 142 3.14 -7.85 5.57
C GLY A 142 1.76 -7.24 5.40
N TYR A 143 1.30 -7.12 4.17
CA TYR A 143 -0.11 -6.78 3.92
C TYR A 143 -0.91 -8.07 3.73
N PRO A 144 -2.16 -8.11 4.18
CA PRO A 144 -3.04 -9.21 3.81
C PRO A 144 -3.21 -9.23 2.29
N ARG A 145 -3.25 -10.43 1.72
CA ARG A 145 -3.62 -10.61 0.32
C ARG A 145 -5.13 -10.84 0.24
N ASP A 146 -5.71 -10.41 -0.86
CA ASP A 146 -7.10 -10.69 -1.16
C ASP A 146 -7.22 -12.18 -1.58
N GLU A 147 -7.63 -13.02 -0.63
CA GLU A 147 -7.76 -14.48 -0.84
C GLU A 147 -9.01 -14.84 -1.67
N GLU A 148 -10.03 -13.99 -1.64
CA GLU A 148 -11.27 -14.13 -2.42
C GLU A 148 -11.28 -13.16 -3.60
N ALA A 149 -10.16 -13.07 -4.30
CA ALA A 149 -10.03 -12.15 -5.41
C ALA A 149 -11.18 -12.32 -6.41
N GLY A 150 -11.97 -11.27 -6.56
CA GLY A 150 -12.92 -11.14 -7.64
C GLY A 150 -12.23 -11.07 -9.02
N PRO A 151 -12.92 -10.68 -10.06
CA PRO A 151 -12.34 -10.52 -11.40
C PRO A 151 -11.17 -9.53 -11.45
N VAL A 152 -11.09 -8.63 -10.47
CA VAL A 152 -10.00 -7.67 -10.28
C VAL A 152 -9.51 -7.80 -8.84
N VAL A 153 -8.22 -8.07 -8.70
CA VAL A 153 -7.54 -8.02 -7.40
C VAL A 153 -7.42 -6.56 -6.98
N THR A 154 -7.95 -6.24 -5.79
CA THR A 154 -8.02 -4.88 -5.23
C THR A 154 -7.11 -4.67 -4.02
N ASP A 155 -6.17 -5.60 -3.76
CA ASP A 155 -5.18 -5.44 -2.71
C ASP A 155 -4.12 -4.35 -3.05
N VAL A 156 -3.39 -3.90 -2.05
CA VAL A 156 -2.37 -2.85 -2.19
C VAL A 156 -1.18 -3.23 -3.07
N PHE A 157 -1.00 -4.52 -3.40
CA PHE A 157 0.05 -5.00 -4.31
C PHE A 157 -0.32 -4.83 -5.78
N SER A 158 -1.62 -4.67 -6.08
CA SER A 158 -2.12 -4.32 -7.41
C SER A 158 -1.83 -2.85 -7.69
N PHE A 159 -1.43 -2.48 -8.91
CA PHE A 159 -1.34 -1.07 -9.27
C PHE A 159 -2.71 -0.43 -9.18
N HIS A 160 -2.80 0.65 -8.41
CA HIS A 160 -4.03 1.38 -8.14
C HIS A 160 -3.79 2.88 -8.06
N ALA A 161 -4.87 3.63 -8.05
CA ALA A 161 -4.90 5.02 -7.65
C ALA A 161 -5.72 5.14 -6.35
N ASP A 162 -5.27 5.99 -5.44
CA ASP A 162 -6.11 6.40 -4.32
C ASP A 162 -7.24 7.29 -4.81
N SER A 163 -8.37 7.32 -4.12
CA SER A 163 -9.51 8.15 -4.46
C SER A 163 -10.03 8.95 -3.27
N ALA A 164 -10.66 10.07 -3.57
CA ALA A 164 -11.33 10.90 -2.58
C ALA A 164 -12.60 11.52 -3.18
N PRO A 165 -13.62 11.86 -2.36
CA PRO A 165 -14.83 12.52 -2.85
C PRO A 165 -14.63 14.00 -3.18
N PHE A 166 -13.48 14.59 -2.85
CA PHE A 166 -13.10 15.98 -3.08
C PHE A 166 -11.60 16.09 -3.30
N GLU A 167 -11.09 17.27 -3.63
CA GLU A 167 -9.67 17.52 -3.82
C GLU A 167 -8.85 17.03 -2.62
N ALA A 168 -7.98 16.06 -2.90
CA ALA A 168 -7.09 15.46 -1.93
C ALA A 168 -5.78 15.01 -2.57
N SER A 169 -4.80 14.66 -1.75
CA SER A 169 -3.54 14.06 -2.17
C SER A 169 -3.08 13.07 -1.12
N THR A 170 -2.47 11.98 -1.54
CA THR A 170 -1.77 11.08 -0.61
C THR A 170 -0.34 11.57 -0.40
N TYR A 171 0.07 11.64 0.86
CA TYR A 171 1.44 11.93 1.27
C TYR A 171 2.09 10.65 1.80
N LEU A 172 3.31 10.34 1.38
CA LEU A 172 3.98 9.13 1.85
C LEU A 172 5.51 9.25 1.87
N CYS A 173 6.13 8.56 2.85
CA CYS A 173 7.57 8.40 2.95
C CYS A 173 7.90 7.00 3.48
N THR A 174 8.68 6.22 2.75
CA THR A 174 9.21 4.94 3.23
C THR A 174 10.59 5.17 3.85
N TYR A 175 10.76 4.83 5.11
CA TYR A 175 12.05 4.99 5.83
C TYR A 175 12.90 3.73 5.82
N HIS A 176 12.27 2.56 5.80
CA HIS A 176 12.95 1.26 5.83
C HIS A 176 12.16 0.19 5.06
N GLY A 177 12.88 -0.83 4.58
CA GLY A 177 12.31 -1.92 3.80
C GLY A 177 12.05 -1.54 2.34
N PRO A 178 11.37 -2.39 1.57
CA PRO A 178 11.06 -2.11 0.17
C PRO A 178 10.14 -0.88 0.05
N SER A 179 10.47 0.07 -0.83
CA SER A 179 9.66 1.28 -1.03
C SER A 179 8.47 1.02 -1.95
N SER A 180 7.44 1.88 -1.88
CA SER A 180 6.35 1.87 -2.85
C SER A 180 6.87 2.05 -4.28
N GLU A 181 6.12 1.57 -5.25
CA GLU A 181 6.43 1.64 -6.68
C GLU A 181 5.36 2.43 -7.42
N GLY A 182 5.80 3.27 -8.35
CA GLY A 182 4.92 3.97 -9.27
C GLY A 182 4.94 3.35 -10.66
N LEU A 183 3.88 3.60 -11.42
CA LEU A 183 3.76 3.23 -12.82
C LEU A 183 3.46 4.48 -13.64
N ARG A 184 4.11 4.65 -14.81
CA ARG A 184 3.80 5.75 -15.71
C ARG A 184 2.34 5.63 -16.17
N ASN A 185 1.59 6.73 -16.16
CA ASN A 185 0.17 6.70 -16.58
C ASN A 185 0.01 6.18 -18.01
N GLU A 186 0.97 6.46 -18.90
CA GLU A 186 0.97 5.99 -20.27
C GLU A 186 1.20 4.47 -20.42
N GLU A 187 1.77 3.86 -19.36
CA GLU A 187 2.01 2.42 -19.25
C GLU A 187 0.94 1.71 -18.40
N ALA A 188 0.01 2.47 -17.81
CA ALA A 188 -1.05 1.98 -16.96
C ALA A 188 -2.37 1.86 -17.75
N ARG A 189 -3.00 0.69 -17.71
CA ARG A 189 -4.31 0.44 -18.33
C ARG A 189 -5.32 0.12 -17.24
N ARG A 190 -6.39 0.88 -17.13
CA ARG A 190 -7.46 0.55 -16.17
C ARG A 190 -7.96 -0.87 -16.46
N ARG A 191 -8.06 -1.68 -15.42
CA ARG A 191 -8.47 -3.09 -15.59
C ARG A 191 -9.89 -3.21 -16.12
N VAL A 192 -10.77 -2.31 -15.73
CA VAL A 192 -12.17 -2.27 -16.20
C VAL A 192 -12.31 -1.94 -17.69
N ASP A 193 -11.27 -1.36 -18.32
CA ASP A 193 -11.25 -1.04 -19.75
C ASP A 193 -10.69 -2.19 -20.61
N LEU A 194 -10.16 -3.24 -19.96
CA LEU A 194 -9.70 -4.43 -20.68
C LEU A 194 -10.91 -5.29 -21.05
N PRO A 195 -11.13 -5.61 -22.35
CA PRO A 195 -12.37 -6.26 -22.79
C PRO A 195 -12.69 -7.56 -22.04
N ALA A 196 -11.69 -8.40 -21.76
CA ALA A 196 -11.87 -9.66 -21.04
C ALA A 196 -12.29 -9.42 -19.57
N THR A 197 -11.63 -8.49 -18.89
CA THR A 197 -11.94 -8.12 -17.50
C THR A 197 -13.32 -7.49 -17.41
N ARG A 198 -13.64 -6.55 -18.32
CA ARG A 198 -14.96 -5.91 -18.34
C ARG A 198 -16.09 -6.91 -18.55
N ALA A 199 -15.91 -7.85 -19.48
CA ALA A 199 -16.91 -8.90 -19.74
C ALA A 199 -17.11 -9.80 -18.50
N GLU A 200 -16.05 -10.11 -17.77
CA GLU A 200 -16.11 -10.90 -16.54
C GLU A 200 -16.79 -10.13 -15.41
N LEU A 201 -16.45 -8.86 -15.21
CA LEU A 201 -17.09 -7.97 -14.24
C LEU A 201 -18.58 -7.82 -14.52
N LEU A 202 -18.96 -7.65 -15.80
CA LEU A 202 -20.35 -7.55 -16.21
C LEU A 202 -21.13 -8.85 -15.93
N ARG A 203 -20.49 -10.00 -16.15
CA ARG A 203 -21.06 -11.30 -15.81
C ARG A 203 -21.28 -11.48 -14.30
N HIS A 204 -20.34 -10.97 -13.46
CA HIS A 204 -20.49 -10.97 -12.01
C HIS A 204 -21.58 -10.04 -11.53
N TYR A 205 -21.67 -8.84 -12.13
CA TYR A 205 -22.72 -7.88 -11.84
C TYR A 205 -24.12 -8.41 -12.21
N GLY A 206 -24.23 -9.14 -13.32
CA GLY A 206 -25.48 -9.77 -13.76
C GLY A 206 -26.51 -8.82 -14.36
N GLY A 207 -26.13 -7.57 -14.68
CA GLY A 207 -26.95 -6.55 -15.28
C GLY A 207 -26.48 -6.13 -16.67
N ALA A 208 -26.88 -4.93 -17.10
CA ALA A 208 -26.43 -4.32 -18.35
C ALA A 208 -25.15 -3.47 -18.14
N ASP A 209 -24.43 -3.19 -19.22
CA ASP A 209 -23.30 -2.27 -19.20
C ASP A 209 -23.80 -0.82 -19.33
N ASP A 210 -24.27 -0.27 -18.20
CA ASP A 210 -24.93 1.02 -18.09
C ASP A 210 -24.40 1.83 -16.87
N ALA A 211 -25.14 2.85 -16.47
CA ALA A 211 -24.78 3.71 -15.34
C ALA A 211 -24.73 2.95 -14.00
N ASP A 212 -25.62 1.98 -13.79
CA ASP A 212 -25.65 1.19 -12.56
C ASP A 212 -24.44 0.26 -12.48
N PHE A 213 -23.99 -0.27 -13.62
CA PHE A 213 -22.74 -1.01 -13.69
C PHE A 213 -21.52 -0.13 -13.37
N ALA A 214 -21.53 1.14 -13.82
CA ALA A 214 -20.45 2.07 -13.45
C ALA A 214 -20.43 2.35 -11.94
N VAL A 215 -21.58 2.49 -11.30
CA VAL A 215 -21.68 2.59 -9.83
C VAL A 215 -21.12 1.34 -9.16
N TYR A 216 -21.50 0.15 -9.61
CA TYR A 216 -20.97 -1.13 -9.11
C TYR A 216 -19.44 -1.20 -9.21
N LEU A 217 -18.84 -0.77 -10.33
CA LEU A 217 -17.39 -0.77 -10.50
C LEU A 217 -16.70 0.15 -9.48
N ASN A 218 -17.27 1.33 -9.24
CA ASN A 218 -16.75 2.30 -8.29
C ASN A 218 -16.90 1.83 -6.84
N GLU A 219 -18.06 1.31 -6.44
CA GLU A 219 -18.31 0.80 -5.08
C GLU A 219 -17.35 -0.33 -4.68
N HIS A 220 -16.84 -1.09 -5.66
CA HIS A 220 -15.87 -2.16 -5.46
C HIS A 220 -14.43 -1.73 -5.77
N CYS A 221 -14.19 -0.46 -6.04
CA CYS A 221 -12.88 0.10 -6.41
C CYS A 221 -12.24 -0.56 -7.64
N TYR A 222 -12.99 -1.29 -8.46
CA TYR A 222 -12.44 -1.96 -9.64
C TYR A 222 -11.92 -0.99 -10.70
N ASP A 223 -12.53 0.19 -10.79
CA ASP A 223 -12.15 1.25 -11.71
C ASP A 223 -10.88 2.00 -11.31
N LEU A 224 -10.41 1.83 -10.08
CA LEU A 224 -9.17 2.41 -9.55
C LEU A 224 -7.95 1.50 -9.75
N HIS A 225 -8.11 0.29 -10.30
CA HIS A 225 -7.02 -0.67 -10.49
C HIS A 225 -6.53 -0.75 -11.93
N TYR A 226 -5.21 -0.91 -12.07
CA TYR A 226 -4.53 -0.82 -13.35
C TYR A 226 -3.72 -2.10 -13.63
N ALA A 227 -3.62 -2.46 -14.90
CA ALA A 227 -2.69 -3.44 -15.40
C ALA A 227 -1.53 -2.72 -16.10
N PRO A 228 -0.27 -3.12 -15.84
CA PRO A 228 0.86 -2.59 -16.58
C PRO A 228 0.78 -3.02 -18.05
N ALA A 229 1.11 -2.11 -18.96
CA ALA A 229 1.26 -2.44 -20.37
C ALA A 229 2.44 -3.41 -20.58
N PRO A 230 2.46 -4.21 -21.67
CA PRO A 230 3.59 -5.05 -21.97
C PRO A 230 4.89 -4.25 -22.05
N GLY A 231 5.90 -4.62 -21.28
CA GLY A 231 7.17 -3.92 -21.21
C GLY A 231 7.21 -2.69 -20.29
N ALA A 232 6.14 -2.39 -19.59
CA ALA A 232 6.09 -1.33 -18.58
C ALA A 232 7.19 -1.50 -17.53
N LYS A 233 7.75 -0.39 -17.08
CA LYS A 233 8.84 -0.36 -16.10
C LYS A 233 8.42 0.44 -14.87
N PRO A 234 7.94 -0.22 -13.81
CA PRO A 234 7.70 0.44 -12.54
C PRO A 234 8.95 1.16 -12.04
N PHE A 235 8.76 2.28 -11.36
CA PHE A 235 9.84 3.02 -10.72
C PHE A 235 9.66 3.03 -9.20
N SER A 236 10.76 3.00 -8.47
CA SER A 236 10.75 3.04 -7.00
C SER A 236 10.52 4.48 -6.52
N PHE A 237 9.75 4.66 -5.45
CA PHE A 237 9.65 5.95 -4.75
C PHE A 237 10.88 6.25 -3.88
N GLY A 238 11.74 5.26 -3.65
CA GLY A 238 12.98 5.39 -2.88
C GLY A 238 12.76 5.50 -1.38
N LEU A 239 13.86 5.36 -0.63
CA LEU A 239 13.85 5.51 0.82
C LEU A 239 14.14 6.96 1.20
N GLY A 240 13.43 7.45 2.21
CA GLY A 240 13.61 8.79 2.76
C GLY A 240 12.98 9.92 1.93
N ASN A 241 12.60 9.66 0.69
CA ASN A 241 11.95 10.65 -0.15
C ASN A 241 10.51 10.87 0.32
N PHE A 242 10.12 12.14 0.37
CA PHE A 242 8.76 12.50 0.73
C PHE A 242 7.97 12.83 -0.53
N TRP A 243 6.86 12.13 -0.70
CA TRP A 243 6.01 12.25 -1.87
C TRP A 243 4.67 12.88 -1.52
N ARG A 244 4.14 13.66 -2.44
CA ARG A 244 2.73 14.03 -2.54
C ARG A 244 2.24 13.58 -3.90
N ILE A 245 1.22 12.71 -3.94
CA ILE A 245 0.68 12.13 -5.16
C ILE A 245 -0.80 12.47 -5.32
N ALA A 246 -1.22 12.68 -6.56
CA ALA A 246 -2.60 12.97 -6.91
C ALA A 246 -3.48 11.74 -6.68
N THR A 247 -4.62 11.95 -6.03
CA THR A 247 -5.71 10.98 -5.93
C THR A 247 -6.70 11.16 -7.09
N ASP A 248 -7.58 10.19 -7.29
CA ASP A 248 -8.72 10.30 -8.20
C ASP A 248 -9.87 11.00 -7.45
N TYR A 249 -10.33 12.14 -7.95
CA TYR A 249 -11.47 12.87 -7.41
C TYR A 249 -12.21 13.63 -8.52
N PRO A 250 -13.51 13.97 -8.34
CA PRO A 250 -14.28 14.70 -9.34
C PRO A 250 -13.61 16.01 -9.78
N ASP A 251 -13.53 16.23 -11.09
CA ASP A 251 -12.93 17.43 -11.70
C ASP A 251 -11.43 17.64 -11.40
N SER A 252 -10.69 16.57 -11.06
CA SER A 252 -9.24 16.63 -10.89
C SER A 252 -8.57 17.18 -12.15
N PRO A 253 -7.69 18.21 -12.05
CA PRO A 253 -7.01 18.80 -13.21
C PRO A 253 -5.91 17.88 -13.79
N VAL A 254 -5.57 16.80 -13.09
CA VAL A 254 -4.53 15.85 -13.49
C VAL A 254 -5.00 14.41 -13.28
N PRO A 255 -4.51 13.44 -14.06
CA PRO A 255 -4.80 12.04 -13.77
C PRO A 255 -4.19 11.64 -12.43
N PRO A 256 -4.78 10.66 -11.71
CA PRO A 256 -4.22 10.18 -10.45
C PRO A 256 -2.85 9.51 -10.66
N CYS A 257 -2.02 9.52 -9.63
CA CYS A 257 -0.75 8.83 -9.64
C CYS A 257 -0.96 7.32 -9.43
N VAL A 258 -0.62 6.52 -10.42
CA VAL A 258 -0.74 5.05 -10.33
C VAL A 258 0.44 4.49 -9.57
N HIS A 259 0.18 3.77 -8.47
CA HIS A 259 1.20 3.22 -7.59
C HIS A 259 0.77 1.90 -6.95
N ARG A 260 1.67 1.27 -6.19
CA ARG A 260 1.39 0.07 -5.41
C ARG A 260 2.33 -0.09 -4.22
N ALA A 261 1.96 -0.92 -3.25
CA ALA A 261 2.92 -1.48 -2.32
C ALA A 261 3.90 -2.41 -3.08
N PRO A 262 5.18 -2.47 -2.67
CA PRO A 262 6.14 -3.38 -3.28
C PRO A 262 5.72 -4.83 -3.06
N ASP A 263 5.97 -5.68 -4.05
CA ASP A 263 5.72 -7.12 -3.92
C ASP A 263 6.74 -7.71 -2.93
N THR A 264 6.29 -7.98 -1.71
CA THR A 264 7.12 -8.50 -0.63
C THR A 264 6.97 -10.01 -0.49
N GLN A 265 8.09 -10.66 -0.13
CA GLN A 265 8.14 -12.09 0.10
C GLN A 265 8.33 -12.40 1.60
N PRO A 266 7.93 -13.60 2.07
CA PRO A 266 8.23 -14.02 3.43
C PRO A 266 9.75 -13.95 3.71
N GLY A 267 10.13 -13.20 4.74
CA GLY A 267 11.52 -12.95 5.12
C GLY A 267 12.10 -11.63 4.61
N ASP A 268 11.35 -10.86 3.84
CA ASP A 268 11.71 -9.48 3.54
C ASP A 268 11.66 -8.62 4.82
N PRO A 269 12.52 -7.59 4.93
CA PRO A 269 12.50 -6.72 6.09
C PRO A 269 11.17 -5.95 6.19
N PRO A 270 10.65 -5.76 7.41
CA PRO A 270 9.48 -4.92 7.62
C PRO A 270 9.66 -3.51 7.06
N ARG A 271 8.57 -2.90 6.63
CA ARG A 271 8.57 -1.52 6.11
C ARG A 271 8.24 -0.55 7.23
N LEU A 272 8.98 0.57 7.31
CA LEU A 272 8.54 1.76 8.04
C LEU A 272 7.98 2.76 7.03
N LEU A 273 6.69 3.05 7.14
CA LEU A 273 5.95 3.90 6.20
C LEU A 273 5.13 4.94 6.95
N LEU A 274 5.36 6.20 6.62
CA LEU A 274 4.48 7.32 6.95
C LEU A 274 3.53 7.55 5.77
N ILE A 275 2.24 7.66 6.04
CA ILE A 275 1.22 7.91 5.01
C ILE A 275 0.10 8.78 5.59
N SER A 276 -0.48 9.63 4.77
CA SER A 276 -1.64 10.47 5.09
C SER A 276 -2.50 10.70 3.86
#